data_08fd67337b03c463dc2338c01f030f41
#
_entry.id   08fd67337b03c463dc2338c01f030f41
#
_cell.length_a   1.000
_cell.length_b   1.000
_cell.length_c   1.000
_cell.angle_alpha   90.00
_cell.angle_beta   90.00
_cell.angle_gamma   90.00
#
_symmetry.space_group_name_H-M   'P 1'
#
loop_
_entity.id
_entity.type
_entity.pdbx_description
1 polymer ?
#
loop_
_entity_poly.entity_id
_entity_poly.type
_entity_poly.pdbx_seq_one_letter_code
_entity_poly.pdbx_strand_id
1 'polypeptide(L)'
;MKSILVIGVGKFGHHLVNKLLELDNEVMIIDSNEDHIRDMFTKVNSARVGDCTNVEVLKSLGIRNFDVIIVCIAEDFQNSLEVTNLVKELGGRHVISMASRDIQAKFLLKKRCGRGTVSGT
;
A
#
# COMPACT_ATOMS: atom_id res chain seq x y z
N MET A 1 -16.86 7.52 0.90
CA MET A 1 -16.16 6.25 0.78
C MET A 1 -15.15 6.28 -0.36
N LYS A 2 -13.93 5.89 -0.10
CA LYS A 2 -12.89 5.85 -1.13
C LYS A 2 -12.45 4.42 -1.39
N SER A 3 -11.94 4.19 -2.60
CA SER A 3 -11.40 2.90 -2.97
C SER A 3 -9.89 2.95 -2.73
N ILE A 4 -9.41 2.09 -1.85
CA ILE A 4 -8.01 2.10 -1.46
C ILE A 4 -7.38 0.74 -1.71
N LEU A 5 -6.23 0.74 -2.35
CA LEU A 5 -5.45 -0.46 -2.57
C LEU A 5 -4.24 -0.43 -1.63
N VAL A 6 -4.07 -1.48 -0.84
CA VAL A 6 -2.92 -1.59 0.05
C VAL A 6 -2.04 -2.72 -0.44
N ILE A 7 -0.81 -2.39 -0.79
CA ILE A 7 0.16 -3.34 -1.31
C ILE A 7 1.13 -3.68 -0.19
N GLY A 8 1.08 -4.92 0.28
CA GLY A 8 1.89 -5.36 1.40
C GLY A 8 1.15 -5.19 2.70
N VAL A 9 0.82 -6.30 3.36
CA VAL A 9 0.04 -6.25 4.59
C VAL A 9 0.71 -7.02 5.73
N GLY A 10 2.00 -6.75 5.95
CA GLY A 10 2.67 -7.25 7.13
C GLY A 10 2.09 -6.58 8.38
N LYS A 11 2.82 -6.60 9.47
CA LYS A 11 2.32 -6.04 10.73
C LYS A 11 1.74 -4.64 10.58
N PHE A 12 2.51 -3.77 9.97
CA PHE A 12 2.09 -2.38 9.83
C PHE A 12 0.87 -2.30 8.91
N GLY A 13 0.86 -3.10 7.86
CA GLY A 13 -0.25 -3.09 6.93
C GLY A 13 -1.55 -3.52 7.58
N HIS A 14 -1.50 -4.46 8.51
CA HIS A 14 -2.70 -4.88 9.22
C HIS A 14 -3.32 -3.72 9.99
N HIS A 15 -2.50 -2.96 10.71
CA HIS A 15 -3.00 -1.81 11.46
C HIS A 15 -3.60 -0.78 10.53
N LEU A 16 -2.92 -0.52 9.44
CA LEU A 16 -3.37 0.45 8.47
C LEU A 16 -4.72 0.05 7.87
N VAL A 17 -4.83 -1.21 7.47
CA VAL A 17 -6.06 -1.70 6.86
C VAL A 17 -7.23 -1.61 7.84
N ASN A 18 -7.01 -2.01 9.09
CA ASN A 18 -8.05 -1.92 10.10
C ASN A 18 -8.53 -0.49 10.26
N LYS A 19 -7.60 0.46 10.26
CA LYS A 19 -7.96 1.86 10.41
C LYS A 19 -8.76 2.35 9.21
N LEU A 20 -8.35 1.96 8.03
CA LEU A 20 -9.06 2.37 6.81
C LEU A 20 -10.48 1.82 6.79
N LEU A 21 -10.65 0.59 7.25
CA LEU A 21 -11.99 0.00 7.32
C LEU A 21 -12.86 0.71 8.35
N GLU A 22 -12.27 1.14 9.46
CA GLU A 22 -13.00 1.90 10.47
C GLU A 22 -13.52 3.22 9.91
N LEU A 23 -12.79 3.78 8.96
CA LEU A 23 -13.16 5.05 8.35
C LEU A 23 -14.10 4.87 7.17
N ASP A 24 -14.64 3.67 7.04
CA ASP A 24 -15.67 3.36 6.05
C ASP A 24 -15.19 3.46 4.61
N ASN A 25 -13.99 2.98 4.36
CA ASN A 25 -13.43 2.92 3.02
C ASN A 25 -13.56 1.52 2.44
N GLU A 26 -13.52 1.46 1.13
CA GLU A 26 -13.48 0.20 0.43
C GLU A 26 -12.01 -0.17 0.26
N VAL A 27 -11.60 -1.32 0.78
CA VAL A 27 -10.19 -1.67 0.81
C VAL A 27 -9.93 -2.97 0.08
N MET A 28 -8.95 -2.93 -0.81
CA MET A 28 -8.43 -4.12 -1.46
C MET A 28 -6.99 -4.29 -1.02
N ILE A 29 -6.59 -5.52 -0.72
CA ILE A 29 -5.22 -5.79 -0.32
C ILE A 29 -4.57 -6.78 -1.26
N ILE A 30 -3.26 -6.67 -1.39
CA ILE A 30 -2.47 -7.65 -2.16
C ILE A 30 -1.13 -7.83 -1.47
N ASP A 31 -0.67 -9.08 -1.40
CA ASP A 31 0.61 -9.42 -0.80
C ASP A 31 1.11 -10.68 -1.47
N SER A 32 2.41 -10.86 -1.56
CA SER A 32 2.98 -12.07 -2.13
C SER A 32 2.93 -13.22 -1.13
N ASN A 33 2.76 -12.92 0.14
CA ASN A 33 2.70 -13.92 1.19
C ASN A 33 1.25 -14.17 1.60
N GLU A 34 0.76 -15.36 1.30
CA GLU A 34 -0.61 -15.72 1.61
C GLU A 34 -0.92 -15.63 3.10
N ASP A 35 0.06 -15.91 3.94
CA ASP A 35 -0.15 -15.86 5.38
C ASP A 35 -0.51 -14.45 5.85
N HIS A 36 0.03 -13.44 5.22
CA HIS A 36 -0.27 -12.05 5.57
C HIS A 36 -1.72 -11.72 5.26
N ILE A 37 -2.26 -12.33 4.23
CA ILE A 37 -3.62 -12.03 3.75
C ILE A 37 -4.67 -12.83 4.49
N ARG A 38 -4.32 -14.03 4.92
CA ARG A 38 -5.29 -14.97 5.47
C ARG A 38 -6.16 -14.37 6.58
N ASP A 39 -5.54 -13.64 7.47
CA ASP A 39 -6.26 -13.07 8.61
C ASP A 39 -7.19 -11.93 8.22
N MET A 40 -6.96 -11.33 7.08
CA MET A 40 -7.73 -10.18 6.66
C MET A 40 -8.75 -10.50 5.59
N PHE A 41 -8.72 -11.72 5.10
CA PHE A 41 -9.52 -12.13 3.96
C PHE A 41 -11.01 -11.81 4.12
N THR A 42 -11.54 -11.99 5.31
CA THR A 42 -12.94 -11.74 5.57
C THR A 42 -13.25 -10.30 5.96
N LYS A 43 -12.23 -9.52 6.24
CA LYS A 43 -12.42 -8.15 6.70
C LYS A 43 -12.42 -7.12 5.58
N VAL A 44 -11.72 -7.41 4.50
CA VAL A 44 -11.57 -6.46 3.41
C VAL A 44 -12.55 -6.78 2.29
N ASN A 45 -12.73 -5.81 1.41
CA ASN A 45 -13.63 -6.00 0.27
C ASN A 45 -13.06 -6.97 -0.75
N SER A 46 -11.74 -6.98 -0.89
CA SER A 46 -11.10 -7.88 -1.82
C SER A 46 -9.67 -8.14 -1.36
N ALA A 47 -9.18 -9.34 -1.59
CA ALA A 47 -7.82 -9.72 -1.21
C ALA A 47 -7.24 -10.60 -2.31
N ARG A 48 -5.97 -10.43 -2.57
CA ARG A 48 -5.31 -11.17 -3.64
C ARG A 48 -3.89 -11.51 -3.24
N VAL A 49 -3.41 -12.67 -3.67
CA VAL A 49 -2.03 -13.08 -3.48
C VAL A 49 -1.32 -12.90 -4.80
N GLY A 50 -0.21 -12.16 -4.81
CA GLY A 50 0.53 -11.95 -6.04
C GLY A 50 1.78 -11.13 -5.81
N ASP A 51 2.68 -11.19 -6.78
CA ASP A 51 3.96 -10.47 -6.73
C ASP A 51 3.79 -9.10 -7.37
N CYS A 52 3.83 -8.06 -6.55
CA CYS A 52 3.61 -6.71 -7.04
C CYS A 52 4.81 -6.10 -7.75
N THR A 53 5.94 -6.79 -7.79
CA THR A 53 7.04 -6.37 -8.64
C THR A 53 6.80 -6.79 -10.09
N ASN A 54 5.78 -7.61 -10.31
CA ASN A 54 5.41 -8.05 -11.64
C ASN A 54 4.36 -7.10 -12.20
N VAL A 55 4.71 -6.42 -13.28
CA VAL A 55 3.82 -5.41 -13.85
C VAL A 55 2.49 -5.99 -14.33
N GLU A 56 2.49 -7.24 -14.76
CA GLU A 56 1.25 -7.87 -15.22
C GLU A 56 0.27 -8.05 -14.06
N VAL A 57 0.79 -8.37 -12.89
CA VAL A 57 -0.05 -8.49 -11.70
C VAL A 57 -0.67 -7.15 -11.37
N LEU A 58 0.13 -6.10 -11.38
CA LEU A 58 -0.37 -4.76 -11.09
C LEU A 58 -1.41 -4.30 -12.12
N LYS A 59 -1.16 -4.61 -13.38
CA LYS A 59 -2.13 -4.25 -14.42
C LYS A 59 -3.48 -4.91 -14.17
N SER A 60 -3.47 -6.14 -13.71
CA SER A 60 -4.70 -6.88 -13.49
C SER A 60 -5.53 -6.33 -12.35
N LEU A 61 -4.94 -5.50 -11.50
CA LEU A 61 -5.64 -4.93 -10.36
C LEU A 61 -6.47 -3.71 -10.72
N GLY A 62 -6.22 -3.10 -11.84
CA GLY A 62 -6.93 -1.88 -12.21
C GLY A 62 -6.45 -0.68 -11.40
N ILE A 63 -5.17 -0.40 -11.46
CA ILE A 63 -4.53 0.64 -10.65
C ILE A 63 -5.25 1.99 -10.74
N ARG A 64 -5.71 2.35 -11.90
CA ARG A 64 -6.36 3.65 -12.09
C ARG A 64 -7.69 3.79 -11.39
N ASN A 65 -8.29 2.68 -11.02
CA ASN A 65 -9.62 2.70 -10.42
C ASN A 65 -9.61 3.01 -8.93
N PHE A 66 -8.44 3.03 -8.33
CA PHE A 66 -8.32 3.30 -6.90
C PHE A 66 -8.08 4.78 -6.64
N ASP A 67 -8.73 5.30 -5.63
CA ASP A 67 -8.53 6.68 -5.22
C ASP A 67 -7.17 6.87 -4.57
N VAL A 68 -6.75 5.89 -3.77
CA VAL A 68 -5.47 5.95 -3.07
C VAL A 68 -4.82 4.57 -3.14
N ILE A 69 -3.51 4.56 -3.35
CA ILE A 69 -2.74 3.33 -3.36
C ILE A 69 -1.61 3.47 -2.34
N ILE A 70 -1.55 2.56 -1.40
CA ILE A 70 -0.56 2.61 -0.34
C ILE A 70 0.39 1.44 -0.50
N VAL A 71 1.66 1.73 -0.70
CA VAL A 71 2.69 0.71 -0.83
C VAL A 71 3.32 0.54 0.55
N CYS A 72 3.08 -0.62 1.15
CA CYS A 72 3.43 -0.87 2.54
C CYS A 72 4.37 -2.06 2.69
N ILE A 73 5.35 -2.14 1.80
CA ILE A 73 6.35 -3.21 1.83
C ILE A 73 7.48 -2.77 2.74
N ALA A 74 7.26 -2.95 4.03
CA ALA A 74 8.17 -2.39 5.03
C ALA A 74 9.49 -3.13 5.16
N GLU A 75 9.55 -4.36 4.72
CA GLU A 75 10.72 -5.19 4.92
C GLU A 75 11.77 -5.02 3.84
N ASP A 76 11.39 -4.51 2.69
CA ASP A 76 12.28 -4.42 1.56
C ASP A 76 12.12 -3.08 0.87
N PHE A 77 13.04 -2.19 1.18
CA PHE A 77 13.01 -0.84 0.65
C PHE A 77 13.12 -0.82 -0.87
N GLN A 78 13.97 -1.69 -1.41
CA GLN A 78 14.18 -1.76 -2.85
C GLN A 78 12.88 -2.14 -3.56
N ASN A 79 12.22 -3.18 -3.08
CA ASN A 79 10.96 -3.60 -3.66
C ASN A 79 9.89 -2.52 -3.50
N SER A 80 9.91 -1.83 -2.39
CA SER A 80 8.97 -0.75 -2.15
C SER A 80 9.12 0.35 -3.19
N LEU A 81 10.34 0.74 -3.49
CA LEU A 81 10.61 1.75 -4.51
C LEU A 81 10.18 1.28 -5.89
N GLU A 82 10.51 0.04 -6.20
CA GLU A 82 10.18 -0.52 -7.50
C GLU A 82 8.67 -0.57 -7.71
N VAL A 83 7.95 -1.07 -6.73
CA VAL A 83 6.50 -1.16 -6.82
C VAL A 83 5.87 0.24 -6.90
N THR A 84 6.39 1.17 -6.12
CA THR A 84 5.88 2.54 -6.14
C THR A 84 6.01 3.15 -7.54
N ASN A 85 7.15 2.96 -8.16
CA ASN A 85 7.38 3.48 -9.50
C ASN A 85 6.46 2.84 -10.52
N LEU A 86 6.28 1.53 -10.44
CA LEU A 86 5.40 0.82 -11.35
C LEU A 86 3.95 1.30 -11.20
N VAL A 87 3.50 1.49 -9.98
CA VAL A 87 2.15 1.94 -9.72
C VAL A 87 1.93 3.32 -10.31
N LYS A 88 2.92 4.19 -10.17
CA LYS A 88 2.82 5.54 -10.75
C LYS A 88 2.76 5.48 -12.26
N GLU A 89 3.57 4.63 -12.86
CA GLU A 89 3.58 4.47 -14.30
C GLU A 89 2.25 3.95 -14.83
N LEU A 90 1.58 3.14 -14.04
CA LEU A 90 0.29 2.58 -14.42
C LEU A 90 -0.88 3.52 -14.16
N GLY A 91 -0.60 4.73 -13.73
CA GLY A 91 -1.62 5.75 -13.57
C GLY A 91 -2.22 5.88 -12.20
N GLY A 92 -1.49 5.49 -11.17
CA GLY A 92 -1.95 5.66 -9.80
C GLY A 92 -2.21 7.13 -9.50
N ARG A 93 -3.37 7.42 -8.92
CA ARG A 93 -3.77 8.80 -8.65
C ARG A 93 -3.06 9.39 -7.43
N HIS A 94 -3.18 8.70 -6.31
CA HIS A 94 -2.50 9.08 -5.10
C HIS A 94 -1.72 7.87 -4.62
N VAL A 95 -0.41 7.95 -4.67
CA VAL A 95 0.44 6.83 -4.29
C VAL A 95 1.24 7.22 -3.06
N ILE A 96 1.06 6.47 -1.99
CA ILE A 96 1.77 6.68 -0.74
C ILE A 96 2.69 5.49 -0.53
N SER A 97 3.96 5.76 -0.36
CA SER A 97 4.95 4.70 -0.16
C SER A 97 5.46 4.76 1.28
N MET A 98 5.45 3.61 1.94
CA MET A 98 5.94 3.51 3.30
C MET A 98 7.13 2.57 3.34
N ALA A 99 8.22 3.05 3.92
CA ALA A 99 9.47 2.29 3.99
C ALA A 99 9.49 1.49 5.28
N SER A 100 10.66 0.93 5.62
CA SER A 100 10.80 0.19 6.85
C SER A 100 10.48 1.11 8.01
N ARG A 101 10.09 0.49 9.13
CA ARG A 101 9.63 1.28 10.25
C ARG A 101 10.59 2.34 10.73
N ASP A 102 11.86 2.00 10.84
CA ASP A 102 12.85 2.96 11.32
C ASP A 102 13.06 4.10 10.35
N ILE A 103 13.20 3.77 9.09
CA ILE A 103 13.39 4.77 8.05
C ILE A 103 12.14 5.64 7.96
N GLN A 104 11.00 5.01 8.05
CA GLN A 104 9.74 5.71 7.98
C GLN A 104 9.59 6.71 9.12
N ALA A 105 9.91 6.31 10.33
CA ALA A 105 9.81 7.20 11.47
C ALA A 105 10.69 8.43 11.30
N LYS A 106 11.93 8.24 10.89
CA LYS A 106 12.82 9.34 10.66
C LYS A 106 12.34 10.26 9.55
N PHE A 107 11.87 9.65 8.50
CA PHE A 107 11.39 10.37 7.35
C PHE A 107 10.17 11.22 7.71
N LEU A 108 9.25 10.64 8.45
CA LEU A 108 8.04 11.35 8.85
C LEU A 108 8.36 12.50 9.79
N LEU A 109 9.30 12.33 10.69
CA LEU A 109 9.69 13.39 11.58
C LEU A 109 10.24 14.59 10.82
N LYS A 110 11.00 14.34 9.80
CA LYS A 110 11.53 15.41 8.97
C LYS A 110 10.45 16.03 8.12
N LYS A 111 9.64 15.20 7.53
CA LYS A 111 8.63 15.67 6.62
C LYS A 111 7.53 16.45 7.30
N ARG A 112 7.32 16.14 8.57
CA ARG A 112 6.34 16.87 9.26
C ARG A 112 6.54 18.31 9.19
N CYS A 113 7.74 18.68 9.12
CA CYS A 113 8.05 20.10 8.99
C CYS A 113 7.63 20.59 7.65
N GLY A 114 7.60 19.74 6.72
CA GLY A 114 7.23 20.11 5.39
C GLY A 114 5.91 19.55 5.00
N ARG A 115 5.34 18.89 5.49
CA ARG A 115 4.26 18.40 5.08
C ARG A 115 4.12 17.29 4.64
N GLY A 116 4.31 16.92 4.87
CA GLY A 116 4.12 15.82 4.71
C GLY A 116 4.09 15.03 3.82
N THR A 117 4.06 14.84 3.54
CA THR A 117 3.85 14.05 2.89
C THR A 117 4.35 13.37 2.35
N VAL A 118 4.52 13.01 2.51
CA VAL A 118 4.92 12.27 2.18
C VAL A 118 4.99 11.96 1.07
N SER A 119 4.89 12.00 0.76
CA SER A 119 4.84 11.68 -0.08
C SER A 119 4.81 11.81 -0.98
N GLY A 120 4.94 12.15 -0.80
CA GLY A 120 4.74 12.25 -1.33
C GLY A 120 4.69 12.63 -1.93
N THR A 121 4.73 12.91 -2.07
CA THR A 121 4.55 13.25 -2.51
C THR A 121 4.56 13.45 -2.76
#